data_1008256cc329ed2201e485dc66b2472e
#
_entry.id   1008256cc329ed2201e485dc66b2472e
#
_cell.length_a   1.000
_cell.length_b   1.000
_cell.length_c   1.000
_cell.angle_alpha   90.00
_cell.angle_beta   90.00
_cell.angle_gamma   90.00
#
_symmetry.space_group_name_H-M   'P 1'
#
loop_
_entity.id
_entity.type
_entity.pdbx_description
1 polymer ?
#
loop_
_entity_poly.entity_id
_entity_poly.type
_entity_poly.pdbx_seq_one_letter_code
_entity_poly.pdbx_strand_id
1 'polypeptide(L)'
;MAFIDVKNKKGTADKEPPAGYDSWLDFWEKKKGKKATQCEVMRCNGSPDIGGHVIKVGEGSKEYILPMCSACNNKPDDEVFKAWDTDLVPVQ
;
A
#
# COMPACT_ATOMS: atom_id res chain seq x y z
N MET A 1 14.33 -9.90 5.76
CA MET A 1 13.06 -9.17 5.75
C MET A 1 13.01 -8.18 6.90
N ALA A 2 12.52 -7.00 6.63
CA ALA A 2 12.47 -5.95 7.64
C ALA A 2 11.12 -5.25 7.62
N PHE A 3 10.63 -4.91 8.81
CA PHE A 3 9.52 -3.97 8.93
C PHE A 3 10.07 -2.57 8.78
N ILE A 4 9.34 -1.73 8.07
CA ILE A 4 9.70 -0.33 7.92
C ILE A 4 8.50 0.53 8.28
N ASP A 5 8.81 1.77 8.63
CA ASP A 5 7.78 2.74 8.96
C ASP A 5 7.24 3.37 7.68
N VAL A 6 5.93 3.39 7.54
CA VAL A 6 5.24 3.98 6.40
C VAL A 6 4.09 4.82 6.90
N LYS A 7 3.57 5.67 6.03
CA LYS A 7 2.35 6.42 6.32
C LYS A 7 1.58 6.62 5.02
N ASN A 8 0.28 6.83 5.13
CA ASN A 8 -0.58 7.00 3.98
C ASN A 8 -0.24 8.29 3.24
N LYS A 9 -0.31 8.23 1.92
CA LYS A 9 -0.14 9.40 1.06
C LYS A 9 -1.51 9.98 0.76
N LYS A 10 -1.73 11.23 1.15
CA LYS A 10 -2.98 11.93 0.86
C LYS A 10 -3.04 12.37 -0.60
N GLY A 11 -4.27 12.62 -1.07
CA GLY A 11 -4.47 13.17 -2.40
C GLY A 11 -4.33 12.15 -3.51
N THR A 12 -4.43 10.86 -3.20
CA THR A 12 -4.28 9.80 -4.19
C THR A 12 -5.60 9.16 -4.62
N ALA A 13 -6.72 9.60 -4.06
CA ALA A 13 -8.02 8.98 -4.35
C ALA A 13 -8.40 9.06 -5.83
N ASP A 14 -7.96 10.10 -6.53
CA ASP A 14 -8.27 10.29 -7.94
C ASP A 14 -7.23 9.69 -8.88
N LYS A 15 -6.18 9.09 -8.34
CA LYS A 15 -5.16 8.47 -9.20
C LYS A 15 -5.67 7.16 -9.74
N GLU A 16 -5.49 6.97 -11.03
CA GLU A 16 -5.88 5.74 -11.69
C GLU A 16 -4.69 4.81 -11.81
N PRO A 17 -4.92 3.49 -11.79
CA PRO A 17 -3.83 2.54 -12.00
C PRO A 17 -3.29 2.68 -13.43
N PRO A 18 -2.06 2.23 -13.66
CA PRO A 18 -1.50 2.24 -15.01
C PRO A 18 -2.33 1.41 -15.98
N ALA A 19 -2.20 1.71 -17.27
CA ALA A 19 -2.89 0.95 -18.31
C ALA A 19 -2.58 -0.54 -18.18
N GLY A 20 -3.60 -1.37 -18.33
CA GLY A 20 -3.46 -2.81 -18.21
C GLY A 20 -3.77 -3.37 -16.83
N TYR A 21 -4.10 -2.51 -15.88
CA TYR A 21 -4.46 -2.93 -14.51
C TYR A 21 -5.83 -2.39 -14.15
N ASP A 22 -6.65 -3.23 -13.53
CA ASP A 22 -8.03 -2.87 -13.18
C ASP A 22 -8.09 -1.99 -11.94
N SER A 23 -7.10 -2.08 -11.07
CA SER A 23 -7.05 -1.34 -9.83
C SER A 23 -5.60 -1.31 -9.32
N TRP A 24 -5.33 -0.50 -8.31
CA TRP A 24 -4.03 -0.49 -7.69
C TRP A 24 -3.74 -1.81 -6.97
N LEU A 25 -4.77 -2.48 -6.44
CA LEU A 25 -4.60 -3.81 -5.86
C LEU A 25 -4.23 -4.82 -6.93
N ASP A 26 -4.87 -4.76 -8.10
CA ASP A 26 -4.52 -5.61 -9.24
C ASP A 26 -3.08 -5.35 -9.69
N PHE A 27 -2.67 -4.10 -9.72
CA PHE A 27 -1.29 -3.71 -10.03
C PHE A 27 -0.31 -4.39 -9.06
N TRP A 28 -0.61 -4.32 -7.75
CA TRP A 28 0.23 -4.96 -6.73
C TRP A 28 0.32 -6.47 -6.95
N GLU A 29 -0.84 -7.11 -7.17
CA GLU A 29 -0.90 -8.56 -7.36
C GLU A 29 -0.08 -9.01 -8.56
N LYS A 30 -0.18 -8.29 -9.67
CA LYS A 30 0.55 -8.65 -10.87
C LYS A 30 2.05 -8.40 -10.74
N LYS A 31 2.43 -7.33 -10.07
CA LYS A 31 3.85 -7.05 -9.83
C LYS A 31 4.47 -8.05 -8.88
N LYS A 32 3.71 -8.49 -7.87
CA LYS A 32 4.21 -9.49 -6.91
C LYS A 32 4.09 -10.91 -7.43
N GLY A 33 3.26 -11.14 -8.43
CA GLY A 33 3.03 -12.48 -8.95
C GLY A 33 2.20 -13.36 -8.03
N LYS A 34 1.39 -12.77 -7.16
CA LYS A 34 0.53 -13.52 -6.23
C LYS A 34 -0.67 -12.68 -5.85
N LYS A 35 -1.71 -13.36 -5.37
CA LYS A 35 -2.92 -12.70 -4.88
C LYS A 35 -2.69 -12.09 -3.50
N ALA A 36 -3.30 -10.95 -3.26
CA ALA A 36 -3.36 -10.38 -1.92
C ALA A 36 -4.34 -11.22 -1.09
N THR A 37 -3.94 -11.62 0.11
CA THR A 37 -4.76 -12.46 0.96
C THR A 37 -5.18 -11.80 2.25
N GLN A 38 -4.55 -10.69 2.61
CA GLN A 38 -4.85 -9.96 3.84
C GLN A 38 -4.33 -8.54 3.74
N CYS A 39 -4.83 -7.68 4.62
CA CYS A 39 -4.26 -6.35 4.80
C CYS A 39 -2.82 -6.52 5.29
N GLU A 40 -1.88 -5.90 4.61
CA GLU A 40 -0.46 -6.10 4.91
C GLU A 40 0.10 -5.10 5.94
N VAL A 41 -0.77 -4.32 6.56
CA VAL A 41 -0.37 -3.50 7.70
C VAL A 41 -0.09 -4.42 8.88
N MET A 42 1.04 -4.22 9.51
CA MET A 42 1.46 -5.07 10.64
C MET A 42 0.36 -5.14 11.70
N ARG A 43 0.06 -6.35 12.14
CA ARG A 43 -0.95 -6.65 13.17
C ARG A 43 -2.39 -6.39 12.74
N CYS A 44 -2.62 -6.12 11.48
CA CYS A 44 -3.98 -6.02 10.96
C CYS A 44 -4.34 -7.35 10.30
N ASN A 45 -5.51 -7.89 10.63
CA ASN A 45 -6.00 -9.12 10.05
C ASN A 45 -7.19 -8.88 9.13
N GLY A 46 -7.36 -7.63 8.68
CA GLY A 46 -8.47 -7.27 7.82
C GLY A 46 -8.31 -7.79 6.39
N SER A 47 -9.35 -7.56 5.59
CA SER A 47 -9.34 -7.95 4.18
C SER A 47 -8.51 -6.99 3.35
N PRO A 48 -7.86 -7.49 2.27
CA PRO A 48 -7.10 -6.63 1.37
C PRO A 48 -8.03 -5.99 0.35
N ASP A 49 -8.76 -4.96 0.78
CA ASP A 49 -9.80 -4.36 -0.04
C ASP A 49 -9.26 -3.38 -1.08
N ILE A 50 -8.12 -2.77 -0.80
CA ILE A 50 -7.61 -1.63 -1.55
C ILE A 50 -6.10 -1.77 -1.73
N GLY A 51 -5.60 -1.35 -2.90
CA GLY A 51 -4.17 -1.08 -3.05
C GLY A 51 -3.91 0.35 -2.62
N GLY A 52 -3.51 0.55 -1.37
CA GLY A 52 -3.30 1.88 -0.83
C GLY A 52 -1.96 2.47 -1.20
N HIS A 53 -1.92 3.79 -1.37
CA HIS A 53 -0.68 4.50 -1.61
C HIS A 53 -0.05 4.89 -0.28
N VAL A 54 1.20 4.50 -0.09
CA VAL A 54 1.95 4.84 1.12
C VAL A 54 3.32 5.40 0.72
N ILE A 55 3.94 6.11 1.64
CA ILE A 55 5.32 6.56 1.49
C ILE A 55 6.14 5.99 2.65
N LYS A 56 7.42 5.76 2.41
CA LYS A 56 8.34 5.33 3.47
C LYS A 56 8.78 6.56 4.26
N VAL A 57 8.68 6.46 5.58
CA VAL A 57 9.11 7.56 6.44
C VAL A 57 10.61 7.80 6.23
N GLY A 58 10.97 9.05 5.96
CA GLY A 58 12.37 9.41 5.75
C GLY A 58 12.88 9.24 4.33
N GLU A 59 12.05 8.75 3.40
CA GLU A 59 12.48 8.53 2.01
C GLU A 59 12.00 9.63 1.06
N GLY A 60 11.16 10.53 1.54
CA GLY A 60 10.62 11.59 0.70
C GLY A 60 9.24 11.23 0.17
N SER A 61 8.96 11.57 -1.08
CA SER A 61 7.61 11.46 -1.62
C SER A 61 7.38 10.27 -2.55
N LYS A 62 8.33 9.36 -2.66
CA LYS A 62 8.16 8.18 -3.50
C LYS A 62 7.00 7.34 -2.99
N GLU A 63 6.10 6.95 -3.88
CA GLU A 63 4.89 6.23 -3.52
C GLU A 63 5.02 4.74 -3.77
N TYR A 64 4.41 3.97 -2.90
CA TYR A 64 4.36 2.51 -2.99
C TYR A 64 2.93 2.05 -2.81
N ILE A 65 2.61 0.88 -3.35
CA ILE A 65 1.30 0.26 -3.18
C ILE A 65 1.43 -0.85 -2.15
N LEU A 66 0.44 -0.90 -1.25
CA LEU A 66 0.37 -1.93 -0.21
C LEU A 66 -1.09 -2.37 -0.09
N PRO A 67 -1.37 -3.69 -0.10
CA PRO A 67 -2.75 -4.15 0.14
C PRO A 67 -3.21 -3.75 1.53
N MET A 68 -4.36 -3.12 1.63
CA MET A 68 -4.88 -2.58 2.90
C MET A 68 -6.38 -2.75 2.99
N CYS A 69 -6.87 -2.94 4.22
CA CYS A 69 -8.30 -2.83 4.45
C CYS A 69 -8.69 -1.34 4.45
N SER A 70 -10.01 -1.08 4.35
CA SER A 70 -10.49 0.28 4.30
C SER A 70 -10.08 1.09 5.52
N ALA A 71 -10.13 0.49 6.71
CA ALA A 71 -9.77 1.18 7.94
C ALA A 71 -8.31 1.66 7.92
N CYS A 72 -7.39 0.78 7.49
CA CYS A 72 -5.98 1.16 7.42
C CYS A 72 -5.75 2.21 6.35
N ASN A 73 -6.45 2.11 5.22
CA ASN A 73 -6.32 3.09 4.15
C ASN A 73 -6.86 4.47 4.55
N ASN A 74 -7.73 4.52 5.56
CA ASN A 74 -8.30 5.77 6.03
C ASN A 74 -7.55 6.39 7.21
N LYS A 75 -6.43 5.80 7.63
CA LYS A 75 -5.61 6.41 8.67
C LYS A 75 -5.11 7.78 8.23
N PRO A 76 -4.99 8.75 9.17
CA PRO A 76 -4.44 10.06 8.81
C PRO A 76 -3.04 9.94 8.21
N ASP A 77 -2.69 10.89 7.34
CA ASP A 77 -1.40 10.86 6.65
C ASP A 77 -0.21 11.13 7.57
N ASP A 78 -0.44 11.55 8.81
CA ASP A 78 0.61 11.72 9.80
C ASP A 78 0.73 10.53 10.77
N GLU A 79 -0.12 9.51 10.61
CA GLU A 79 -0.02 8.31 11.44
C GLU A 79 0.95 7.32 10.82
N VAL A 80 2.02 7.01 11.57
CA VAL A 80 3.03 6.04 11.14
C VAL A 80 2.57 4.64 11.53
N PHE A 81 2.70 3.71 10.60
CA PHE A 81 2.45 2.30 10.87
C PHE A 81 3.55 1.47 10.18
N LYS A 82 3.56 0.18 10.42
CA LYS A 82 4.63 -0.68 9.91
C LYS A 82 4.14 -1.66 8.87
N ALA A 83 5.00 -1.94 7.92
CA ALA A 83 4.76 -2.95 6.90
C ALA A 83 6.08 -3.63 6.56
N TRP A 84 6.00 -4.84 5.99
CA TRP A 84 7.19 -5.50 5.47
C TRP A 84 7.68 -4.75 4.24
N ASP A 85 8.97 -4.47 4.20
CA ASP A 85 9.57 -3.80 3.05
C ASP A 85 9.30 -4.56 1.75
N THR A 86 9.33 -5.88 1.82
CA THR A 86 9.12 -6.73 0.65
C THR A 86 7.68 -6.70 0.13
N ASP A 87 6.73 -6.23 0.93
CA ASP A 87 5.34 -6.12 0.50
C ASP A 87 5.03 -4.82 -0.25
N LEU A 88 5.96 -3.88 -0.27
CA LEU A 88 5.76 -2.59 -0.92
C LEU A 88 6.15 -2.68 -2.40
N VAL A 89 5.25 -2.27 -3.27
CA VAL A 89 5.52 -2.24 -4.71
C VAL A 89 5.59 -0.78 -5.14
N PRO A 90 6.72 -0.32 -5.69
CA PRO A 90 6.81 1.06 -6.13
C PRO A 90 5.82 1.35 -7.26
N VAL A 91 5.26 2.54 -7.24
CA VAL A 91 4.30 2.97 -8.27
C VAL A 91 4.99 3.04 -9.65
N GLN A 92 6.27 3.27 -9.66
CA GLN A 92 7.03 3.31 -10.93
C GLN A 92 8.10 2.27 -10.96
#